data_c4664a54290c5a4e6d7284735e373e05
#
_entry.id   c4664a54290c5a4e6d7284735e373e05
#
_cell.length_a   1.000
_cell.length_b   1.000
_cell.length_c   1.000
_cell.angle_alpha   90.00
_cell.angle_beta   90.00
_cell.angle_gamma   90.00
#
_symmetry.space_group_name_H-M   'P 1'
#
loop_
_entity.id
_entity.type
_entity.pdbx_description
1 polymer ?
#
loop_
_entity_poly.entity_id
_entity_poly.type
_entity_poly.pdbx_seq_one_letter_code
_entity_poly.pdbx_strand_id
1 'polypeptide(L)'
;MTAALDPAAREPRDLTALSDTQLERFARHLSLDGFGPEAQLALLRSRVLVVGAGGLGAPVLTYLAAAGVGEVHVIDDDVVDRSNLHRQVIHAEADLGRPKTASAAATMRGLHPEVRVVEHRERLTAANALERVGAVDLVLDGTDNYATRYLVADACEIAGVPVVWGAILRFAGQVSVFAPGGPLYRDVFPERPEPGEVPSCAQAGVLGVLPGIIGSLMAAEAIKLLSGVGEPLVGRLLSVDALTMRFRELRLVADPERPPVTDLSAHADQAPRPDDAGAPGSAEACGAAGGEIAPTELTALLADPARAASLTLLDVREDWERRLRRVEAPATVADRHVPLEAVLAEPAAHAPGQDRVLVVYCAAGARSARARDAV
;
A
#
# COMPACT_ATOMS: atom_id res chain seq x y z
N MET A 1 -14.99 21.21 17.39
CA MET A 1 -15.13 22.36 16.47
C MET A 1 -14.09 22.13 15.41
N THR A 2 -14.46 21.46 14.34
CA THR A 2 -13.60 21.11 13.21
C THR A 2 -13.14 22.39 12.55
N ALA A 3 -11.83 22.67 12.57
CA ALA A 3 -11.22 23.50 11.55
C ALA A 3 -11.24 22.69 10.25
N ALA A 4 -12.48 22.47 9.72
CA ALA A 4 -12.63 22.10 8.33
C ALA A 4 -11.82 23.12 7.54
N LEU A 5 -11.09 22.69 6.53
CA LEU A 5 -10.56 23.55 5.50
C LEU A 5 -11.66 24.57 5.19
N ASP A 6 -11.56 25.81 5.73
CA ASP A 6 -12.60 26.80 5.55
C ASP A 6 -12.59 27.18 4.05
N PRO A 7 -13.54 26.72 3.25
CA PRO A 7 -13.60 27.06 1.85
C PRO A 7 -13.91 28.57 1.66
N ALA A 8 -14.34 29.26 2.72
CA ALA A 8 -14.64 30.70 2.71
C ALA A 8 -13.42 31.61 2.87
N ALA A 9 -12.26 31.08 3.32
CA ALA A 9 -11.00 31.85 3.40
C ALA A 9 -10.28 32.02 2.05
N ARG A 10 -10.82 31.43 0.98
CA ARG A 10 -10.31 31.57 -0.38
C ARG A 10 -10.95 32.80 -1.04
N GLU A 11 -10.16 33.56 -1.84
CA GLU A 11 -10.56 34.80 -2.53
C GLU A 11 -11.94 34.73 -3.25
N PRO A 12 -12.62 35.88 -3.50
CA PRO A 12 -13.95 35.93 -4.12
C PRO A 12 -13.97 35.12 -5.42
N ARG A 13 -14.91 34.20 -5.52
CA ARG A 13 -14.98 33.19 -6.55
C ARG A 13 -15.56 33.78 -7.83
N ASP A 14 -14.69 33.92 -8.83
CA ASP A 14 -15.16 34.23 -10.17
C ASP A 14 -15.72 32.96 -10.81
N LEU A 15 -17.05 32.87 -10.88
CA LEU A 15 -17.78 31.74 -11.48
C LEU A 15 -17.54 31.64 -12.99
N THR A 16 -16.97 32.71 -13.61
CA THR A 16 -16.54 32.69 -15.03
C THR A 16 -15.16 32.05 -15.23
N ALA A 17 -14.54 31.53 -14.15
CA ALA A 17 -13.20 30.97 -14.18
C ALA A 17 -13.10 29.57 -14.82
N LEU A 18 -14.22 28.92 -15.20
CA LEU A 18 -14.22 27.65 -15.93
C LEU A 18 -14.23 27.92 -17.45
N SER A 19 -13.31 27.26 -18.16
CA SER A 19 -13.31 27.27 -19.62
C SER A 19 -14.48 26.45 -20.20
N ASP A 20 -14.84 26.69 -21.48
CA ASP A 20 -15.88 25.88 -22.15
C ASP A 20 -15.58 24.40 -22.11
N THR A 21 -14.31 23.99 -22.26
CA THR A 21 -13.85 22.60 -22.15
C THR A 21 -14.08 22.05 -20.74
N GLN A 22 -13.84 22.85 -19.71
CA GLN A 22 -14.08 22.45 -18.32
C GLN A 22 -15.57 22.39 -18.02
N LEU A 23 -16.37 23.31 -18.53
CA LEU A 23 -17.84 23.26 -18.41
C LEU A 23 -18.41 21.98 -19.03
N GLU A 24 -17.94 21.60 -20.22
CA GLU A 24 -18.33 20.36 -20.88
C GLU A 24 -17.88 19.12 -20.06
N ARG A 25 -16.62 19.09 -19.66
CA ARG A 25 -16.02 17.96 -18.91
C ARG A 25 -16.73 17.71 -17.59
N PHE A 26 -16.99 18.77 -16.82
CA PHE A 26 -17.57 18.66 -15.49
C PHE A 26 -19.07 18.88 -15.44
N ALA A 27 -19.76 18.89 -16.58
CA ALA A 27 -21.19 19.17 -16.66
C ALA A 27 -22.05 18.38 -15.67
N ARG A 28 -21.67 17.11 -15.39
CA ARG A 28 -22.40 16.25 -14.42
C ARG A 28 -22.18 16.67 -12.97
N HIS A 29 -20.97 17.11 -12.62
CA HIS A 29 -20.68 17.70 -11.32
C HIS A 29 -21.38 19.04 -11.15
N LEU A 30 -21.35 19.87 -12.19
CA LEU A 30 -21.95 21.20 -12.16
C LEU A 30 -23.48 21.16 -12.02
N SER A 31 -24.13 20.10 -12.55
CA SER A 31 -25.58 19.88 -12.46
C SER A 31 -26.02 19.19 -11.16
N LEU A 32 -25.08 18.79 -10.31
CA LEU A 32 -25.38 18.06 -9.07
C LEU A 32 -25.76 19.06 -7.98
N ASP A 33 -26.95 18.93 -7.42
CA ASP A 33 -27.41 19.75 -6.29
C ASP A 33 -26.45 19.65 -5.10
N GLY A 34 -26.06 20.79 -4.55
CA GLY A 34 -25.12 20.88 -3.44
C GLY A 34 -23.64 20.75 -3.82
N PHE A 35 -23.30 20.50 -5.10
CA PHE A 35 -21.92 20.49 -5.58
C PHE A 35 -21.62 21.78 -6.40
N GLY A 36 -22.10 21.87 -7.64
CA GLY A 36 -22.05 23.07 -8.45
C GLY A 36 -20.65 23.55 -8.86
N PRO A 37 -20.60 24.77 -9.46
CA PRO A 37 -19.33 25.36 -9.95
C PRO A 37 -18.30 25.62 -8.83
N GLU A 38 -18.75 26.00 -7.65
CA GLU A 38 -17.86 26.34 -6.53
C GLU A 38 -17.05 25.15 -6.04
N ALA A 39 -17.71 24.01 -5.83
CA ALA A 39 -17.07 22.77 -5.46
C ALA A 39 -16.08 22.29 -6.55
N GLN A 40 -16.46 22.44 -7.83
CA GLN A 40 -15.57 22.10 -8.93
C GLN A 40 -14.32 22.99 -9.00
N LEU A 41 -14.47 24.29 -8.78
CA LEU A 41 -13.34 25.22 -8.71
C LEU A 41 -12.43 24.91 -7.51
N ALA A 42 -12.99 24.49 -6.39
CA ALA A 42 -12.22 24.04 -5.23
C ALA A 42 -11.34 22.83 -5.58
N LEU A 43 -11.89 21.84 -6.30
CA LEU A 43 -11.10 20.70 -6.79
C LEU A 43 -9.97 21.12 -7.74
N LEU A 44 -10.28 21.98 -8.72
CA LEU A 44 -9.29 22.47 -9.70
C LEU A 44 -8.12 23.26 -9.07
N ARG A 45 -8.33 23.84 -7.90
CA ARG A 45 -7.31 24.59 -7.14
C ARG A 45 -6.57 23.74 -6.12
N SER A 46 -7.03 22.52 -5.86
CA SER A 46 -6.48 21.65 -4.82
C SER A 46 -5.22 20.95 -5.28
N ARG A 47 -4.32 20.72 -4.32
CA ARG A 47 -3.08 19.96 -4.46
C ARG A 47 -3.15 18.74 -3.53
N VAL A 48 -2.87 17.58 -4.06
CA VAL A 48 -3.00 16.31 -3.33
C VAL A 48 -1.72 15.50 -3.45
N LEU A 49 -1.29 14.87 -2.36
CA LEU A 49 -0.25 13.84 -2.38
C LEU A 49 -0.88 12.46 -2.25
N VAL A 50 -0.62 11.58 -3.20
CA VAL A 50 -0.96 10.17 -3.13
C VAL A 50 0.31 9.36 -2.89
N VAL A 51 0.38 8.70 -1.74
CA VAL A 51 1.51 7.84 -1.38
C VAL A 51 1.19 6.41 -1.81
N GLY A 52 1.92 5.94 -2.83
CA GLY A 52 1.71 4.65 -3.46
C GLY A 52 0.79 4.69 -4.69
N ALA A 53 1.31 4.24 -5.84
CA ALA A 53 0.55 4.01 -7.08
C ALA A 53 0.18 2.52 -7.23
N GLY A 54 -0.05 1.84 -6.10
CA GLY A 54 -0.42 0.45 -5.99
C GLY A 54 -1.93 0.19 -6.14
N GLY A 55 -2.42 -0.86 -5.48
CA GLY A 55 -3.83 -1.27 -5.58
C GLY A 55 -4.83 -0.22 -5.10
N LEU A 56 -4.58 0.42 -3.94
CA LEU A 56 -5.41 1.50 -3.41
C LEU A 56 -5.19 2.80 -4.18
N GLY A 57 -3.94 3.12 -4.51
CA GLY A 57 -3.60 4.33 -5.28
C GLY A 57 -4.19 4.34 -6.69
N ALA A 58 -4.31 3.19 -7.34
CA ALA A 58 -4.83 3.09 -8.71
C ALA A 58 -6.22 3.72 -8.89
N PRO A 59 -7.27 3.34 -8.18
CA PRO A 59 -8.58 3.98 -8.28
C PRO A 59 -8.56 5.42 -7.74
N VAL A 60 -7.79 5.70 -6.67
CA VAL A 60 -7.63 7.06 -6.13
C VAL A 60 -7.15 8.00 -7.22
N LEU A 61 -5.99 7.73 -7.84
CA LEU A 61 -5.38 8.56 -8.87
C LEU A 61 -6.29 8.74 -10.08
N THR A 62 -6.96 7.66 -10.49
CA THR A 62 -7.91 7.67 -11.60
C THR A 62 -9.07 8.63 -11.35
N TYR A 63 -9.73 8.50 -10.17
CA TYR A 63 -10.89 9.34 -9.85
C TYR A 63 -10.53 10.78 -9.51
N LEU A 64 -9.39 11.05 -8.87
CA LEU A 64 -8.93 12.42 -8.62
C LEU A 64 -8.66 13.17 -9.94
N ALA A 65 -7.99 12.53 -10.90
CA ALA A 65 -7.78 13.11 -12.22
C ALA A 65 -9.11 13.34 -12.94
N ALA A 66 -10.00 12.34 -12.97
CA ALA A 66 -11.30 12.45 -13.64
C ALA A 66 -12.21 13.51 -12.98
N ALA A 67 -12.16 13.66 -11.65
CA ALA A 67 -12.93 14.65 -10.90
C ALA A 67 -12.40 16.08 -11.07
N GLY A 68 -11.19 16.27 -11.60
CA GLY A 68 -10.62 17.58 -11.87
C GLY A 68 -9.85 18.16 -10.68
N VAL A 69 -9.16 17.33 -9.89
CA VAL A 69 -8.14 17.83 -8.96
C VAL A 69 -7.00 18.44 -9.76
N GLY A 70 -6.65 19.70 -9.45
CA GLY A 70 -5.76 20.49 -10.29
C GLY A 70 -4.32 20.01 -10.29
N GLU A 71 -3.79 19.62 -9.13
CA GLU A 71 -2.42 19.13 -8.99
C GLU A 71 -2.37 17.86 -8.13
N VAL A 72 -1.77 16.80 -8.67
CA VAL A 72 -1.63 15.52 -7.97
C VAL A 72 -0.15 15.12 -7.96
N HIS A 73 0.42 15.07 -6.76
CA HIS A 73 1.72 14.50 -6.50
C HIS A 73 1.58 13.00 -6.30
N VAL A 74 2.37 12.21 -6.99
CA VAL A 74 2.41 10.75 -6.88
C VAL A 74 3.79 10.34 -6.43
N ILE A 75 3.89 9.68 -5.28
CA ILE A 75 5.16 9.17 -4.76
C ILE A 75 5.14 7.64 -4.71
N ASP A 76 6.08 7.00 -5.43
CA ASP A 76 6.26 5.56 -5.50
C ASP A 76 7.65 5.26 -6.09
N ASP A 77 8.41 4.35 -5.50
CA ASP A 77 9.75 3.97 -5.97
C ASP A 77 9.77 2.70 -6.83
N ASP A 78 8.63 2.02 -6.97
CA ASP A 78 8.49 0.75 -7.69
C ASP A 78 8.35 0.90 -9.20
N VAL A 79 8.49 -0.25 -9.88
CA VAL A 79 8.14 -0.44 -11.29
C VAL A 79 6.89 -1.32 -11.41
N VAL A 80 6.22 -1.23 -12.56
CA VAL A 80 5.07 -2.05 -12.88
C VAL A 80 5.50 -3.51 -13.07
N ASP A 81 4.89 -4.42 -12.30
CA ASP A 81 5.09 -5.87 -12.39
C ASP A 81 3.79 -6.57 -12.81
N ARG A 82 3.91 -7.66 -13.56
CA ARG A 82 2.76 -8.44 -14.06
C ARG A 82 1.88 -8.96 -12.93
N SER A 83 2.47 -9.36 -11.80
CA SER A 83 1.74 -9.83 -10.62
C SER A 83 0.89 -8.74 -9.96
N ASN A 84 1.09 -7.47 -10.33
CA ASN A 84 0.34 -6.34 -9.82
C ASN A 84 -0.92 -6.04 -10.62
N LEU A 85 -0.95 -6.35 -11.92
CA LEU A 85 -1.99 -5.91 -12.87
C LEU A 85 -3.40 -6.36 -12.51
N HIS A 86 -3.55 -7.49 -11.80
CA HIS A 86 -4.86 -7.96 -11.36
C HIS A 86 -5.58 -7.03 -10.36
N ARG A 87 -4.84 -6.04 -9.77
CA ARG A 87 -5.39 -5.09 -8.78
C ARG A 87 -4.94 -3.64 -8.94
N GLN A 88 -3.87 -3.38 -9.66
CA GLN A 88 -3.33 -2.04 -9.91
C GLN A 88 -3.77 -1.55 -11.31
N VAL A 89 -5.08 -1.34 -11.45
CA VAL A 89 -5.76 -1.14 -12.75
C VAL A 89 -5.43 0.17 -13.47
N ILE A 90 -4.63 1.05 -12.87
CA ILE A 90 -4.11 2.26 -13.53
C ILE A 90 -2.95 1.94 -14.48
N HIS A 91 -2.33 0.76 -14.33
CA HIS A 91 -1.23 0.27 -15.15
C HIS A 91 -1.74 -0.74 -16.17
N ALA A 92 -1.05 -0.85 -17.30
CA ALA A 92 -1.34 -1.79 -18.37
C ALA A 92 -0.19 -2.77 -18.61
N GLU A 93 -0.45 -3.87 -19.34
CA GLU A 93 0.57 -4.84 -19.76
C GLU A 93 1.73 -4.17 -20.52
N ALA A 94 1.43 -3.10 -21.29
CA ALA A 94 2.41 -2.30 -22.02
C ALA A 94 3.34 -1.47 -21.11
N ASP A 95 3.00 -1.34 -19.81
CA ASP A 95 3.77 -0.56 -18.85
C ASP A 95 4.77 -1.41 -18.04
N LEU A 96 4.85 -2.72 -18.29
CA LEU A 96 5.76 -3.60 -17.55
C LEU A 96 7.19 -3.07 -17.53
N GLY A 97 7.76 -2.98 -16.32
CA GLY A 97 9.11 -2.44 -16.08
C GLY A 97 9.22 -0.91 -16.07
N ARG A 98 8.16 -0.18 -16.42
CA ARG A 98 8.13 1.28 -16.28
C ARG A 98 7.94 1.69 -14.81
N PRO A 99 8.48 2.84 -14.38
CA PRO A 99 8.14 3.39 -13.06
C PRO A 99 6.63 3.53 -12.89
N LYS A 100 6.10 3.10 -11.73
CA LYS A 100 4.66 3.21 -11.43
C LYS A 100 4.17 4.65 -11.50
N THR A 101 4.96 5.61 -11.03
CA THR A 101 4.65 7.04 -11.12
C THR A 101 4.45 7.49 -12.57
N ALA A 102 5.33 7.10 -13.48
CA ALA A 102 5.27 7.49 -14.89
C ALA A 102 4.08 6.83 -15.63
N SER A 103 3.80 5.56 -15.33
CA SER A 103 2.63 4.86 -15.86
C SER A 103 1.33 5.49 -15.38
N ALA A 104 1.20 5.74 -14.07
CA ALA A 104 0.04 6.40 -13.49
C ALA A 104 -0.18 7.80 -14.06
N ALA A 105 0.89 8.61 -14.17
CA ALA A 105 0.83 9.95 -14.75
C ALA A 105 0.33 9.95 -16.21
N ALA A 106 0.78 8.97 -17.01
CA ALA A 106 0.32 8.81 -18.39
C ALA A 106 -1.19 8.51 -18.45
N THR A 107 -1.67 7.60 -17.62
CA THR A 107 -3.10 7.26 -17.52
C THR A 107 -3.94 8.46 -17.06
N MET A 108 -3.49 9.17 -16.03
CA MET A 108 -4.17 10.38 -15.52
C MET A 108 -4.28 11.48 -16.58
N ARG A 109 -3.18 11.76 -17.29
CA ARG A 109 -3.19 12.75 -18.40
C ARG A 109 -4.06 12.30 -19.58
N GLY A 110 -4.16 10.98 -19.81
CA GLY A 110 -5.08 10.42 -20.80
C GLY A 110 -6.56 10.66 -20.44
N LEU A 111 -6.89 10.62 -19.16
CA LEU A 111 -8.23 10.91 -18.65
C LEU A 111 -8.53 12.42 -18.61
N HIS A 112 -7.57 13.20 -18.13
CA HIS A 112 -7.69 14.65 -17.97
C HIS A 112 -6.37 15.34 -18.37
N PRO A 113 -6.25 15.82 -19.61
CA PRO A 113 -5.00 16.43 -20.11
C PRO A 113 -4.52 17.66 -19.33
N GLU A 114 -5.43 18.39 -18.67
CA GLU A 114 -5.10 19.59 -17.90
C GLU A 114 -4.61 19.27 -16.46
N VAL A 115 -4.72 18.02 -15.99
CA VAL A 115 -4.23 17.66 -14.64
C VAL A 115 -2.72 17.83 -14.57
N ARG A 116 -2.26 18.55 -13.57
CA ARG A 116 -0.84 18.65 -13.27
C ARG A 116 -0.42 17.47 -12.42
N VAL A 117 0.32 16.53 -12.99
CA VAL A 117 0.87 15.38 -12.26
C VAL A 117 2.34 15.63 -12.00
N VAL A 118 2.72 15.62 -10.70
CA VAL A 118 4.10 15.73 -10.21
C VAL A 118 4.55 14.35 -9.78
N GLU A 119 5.52 13.81 -10.47
CA GLU A 119 6.02 12.44 -10.27
C GLU A 119 7.21 12.46 -9.31
N HIS A 120 7.10 11.78 -8.16
CA HIS A 120 8.17 11.58 -7.20
C HIS A 120 8.58 10.11 -7.25
N ARG A 121 9.57 9.79 -8.10
CA ARG A 121 10.12 8.44 -8.18
C ARG A 121 11.12 8.22 -7.06
N GLU A 122 10.61 8.18 -5.86
CA GLU A 122 11.38 8.01 -4.64
C GLU A 122 10.53 7.36 -3.54
N ARG A 123 11.16 6.84 -2.53
CA ARG A 123 10.49 6.38 -1.32
C ARG A 123 10.21 7.57 -0.40
N LEU A 124 9.04 7.56 0.25
CA LEU A 124 8.77 8.48 1.35
C LEU A 124 9.60 8.05 2.57
N THR A 125 10.38 8.99 3.11
CA THR A 125 11.29 8.77 4.24
C THR A 125 11.14 9.91 5.25
N ALA A 126 11.68 9.76 6.46
CA ALA A 126 11.70 10.84 7.45
C ALA A 126 12.35 12.13 6.92
N ALA A 127 13.31 12.01 5.98
CA ALA A 127 14.02 13.15 5.43
C ALA A 127 13.19 13.99 4.45
N ASN A 128 12.24 13.39 3.72
CA ASN A 128 11.45 14.10 2.69
C ASN A 128 9.96 14.26 3.06
N ALA A 129 9.45 13.52 4.06
CA ALA A 129 8.02 13.45 4.35
C ALA A 129 7.40 14.81 4.68
N LEU A 130 8.03 15.60 5.56
CA LEU A 130 7.50 16.92 5.95
C LEU A 130 7.46 17.88 4.77
N GLU A 131 8.47 17.87 3.89
CA GLU A 131 8.49 18.70 2.68
C GLU A 131 7.34 18.31 1.73
N ARG A 132 7.17 17.00 1.49
CA ARG A 132 6.15 16.48 0.58
C ARG A 132 4.73 16.72 1.10
N VAL A 133 4.49 16.47 2.39
CA VAL A 133 3.20 16.68 3.05
C VAL A 133 2.86 18.17 3.17
N GLY A 134 3.82 19.01 3.56
CA GLY A 134 3.59 20.45 3.72
C GLY A 134 3.33 21.20 2.40
N ALA A 135 3.57 20.58 1.25
CA ALA A 135 3.34 21.18 -0.07
C ALA A 135 1.90 21.02 -0.59
N VAL A 136 1.05 20.24 0.08
CA VAL A 136 -0.27 19.84 -0.42
C VAL A 136 -1.40 20.15 0.57
N ASP A 137 -2.63 20.13 0.09
CA ASP A 137 -3.84 20.41 0.87
C ASP A 137 -4.40 19.11 1.52
N LEU A 138 -4.05 17.93 0.97
CA LEU A 138 -4.55 16.63 1.40
C LEU A 138 -3.56 15.54 1.03
N VAL A 139 -3.42 14.54 1.91
CA VAL A 139 -2.66 13.31 1.64
C VAL A 139 -3.61 12.13 1.55
N LEU A 140 -3.35 11.20 0.61
CA LEU A 140 -4.00 9.89 0.56
C LEU A 140 -2.94 8.80 0.76
N ASP A 141 -3.13 7.99 1.78
CA ASP A 141 -2.25 6.85 2.09
C ASP A 141 -2.77 5.59 1.41
N GLY A 142 -2.18 5.26 0.26
CA GLY A 142 -2.44 4.05 -0.51
C GLY A 142 -1.42 2.93 -0.27
N THR A 143 -0.65 3.00 0.81
CA THR A 143 0.43 2.05 1.09
C THR A 143 -0.05 0.75 1.72
N ASP A 144 0.74 -0.30 1.58
CA ASP A 144 0.45 -1.63 2.10
C ASP A 144 1.41 -2.06 3.23
N ASN A 145 2.28 -1.15 3.68
CA ASN A 145 3.24 -1.42 4.74
C ASN A 145 3.09 -0.45 5.93
N TYR A 146 3.32 -0.97 7.13
CA TYR A 146 3.12 -0.22 8.37
C TYR A 146 4.15 0.90 8.57
N ALA A 147 5.40 0.73 8.10
CA ALA A 147 6.43 1.76 8.26
C ALA A 147 6.01 3.06 7.60
N THR A 148 5.58 2.98 6.35
CA THR A 148 5.14 4.15 5.58
C THR A 148 3.83 4.72 6.13
N ARG A 149 2.87 3.89 6.58
CA ARG A 149 1.62 4.38 7.20
C ARG A 149 1.85 5.25 8.42
N TYR A 150 2.68 4.77 9.35
CA TYR A 150 3.00 5.56 10.54
C TYR A 150 3.79 6.82 10.20
N LEU A 151 4.71 6.75 9.24
CA LEU A 151 5.43 7.93 8.76
C LEU A 151 4.50 8.98 8.13
N VAL A 152 3.57 8.55 7.26
CA VAL A 152 2.57 9.43 6.64
C VAL A 152 1.69 10.07 7.70
N ALA A 153 1.16 9.27 8.62
CA ALA A 153 0.28 9.74 9.68
C ALA A 153 0.97 10.78 10.57
N ASP A 154 2.20 10.49 11.00
CA ASP A 154 2.99 11.37 11.86
C ASP A 154 3.37 12.67 11.13
N ALA A 155 3.78 12.58 9.87
CA ALA A 155 4.08 13.77 9.06
C ALA A 155 2.83 14.65 8.85
N CYS A 156 1.67 14.04 8.64
CA CYS A 156 0.39 14.74 8.51
C CYS A 156 -0.03 15.41 9.82
N GLU A 157 0.16 14.74 10.98
CA GLU A 157 -0.11 15.31 12.29
C GLU A 157 0.77 16.56 12.54
N ILE A 158 2.09 16.46 12.29
CA ILE A 158 3.03 17.56 12.46
C ILE A 158 2.70 18.74 11.53
N ALA A 159 2.40 18.45 10.26
CA ALA A 159 2.10 19.48 9.26
C ALA A 159 0.68 20.06 9.39
N GLY A 160 -0.20 19.44 10.17
CA GLY A 160 -1.63 19.82 10.26
C GLY A 160 -2.40 19.56 8.96
N VAL A 161 -1.95 18.63 8.12
CA VAL A 161 -2.57 18.27 6.85
C VAL A 161 -3.45 17.02 7.05
N PRO A 162 -4.71 17.03 6.59
CA PRO A 162 -5.56 15.86 6.68
C PRO A 162 -5.04 14.70 5.83
N VAL A 163 -5.29 13.46 6.29
CA VAL A 163 -4.99 12.25 5.53
C VAL A 163 -6.23 11.36 5.38
N VAL A 164 -6.50 10.94 4.15
CA VAL A 164 -7.44 9.85 3.85
C VAL A 164 -6.65 8.56 3.86
N TRP A 165 -6.97 7.70 4.79
CA TRP A 165 -6.31 6.42 5.00
C TRP A 165 -7.17 5.25 4.53
N GLY A 166 -6.55 4.28 3.88
CA GLY A 166 -7.18 3.02 3.52
C GLY A 166 -6.29 1.82 3.82
N ALA A 167 -6.92 0.71 4.18
CA ALA A 167 -6.23 -0.55 4.39
C ALA A 167 -7.05 -1.72 3.84
N ILE A 168 -6.35 -2.75 3.36
CA ILE A 168 -6.94 -3.99 2.86
C ILE A 168 -6.17 -5.19 3.37
N LEU A 169 -6.88 -6.27 3.66
CA LEU A 169 -6.29 -7.56 3.98
C LEU A 169 -7.25 -8.66 3.56
N ARG A 170 -6.80 -9.59 2.69
CA ARG A 170 -7.61 -10.71 2.18
C ARG A 170 -8.90 -10.23 1.51
N PHE A 171 -10.02 -10.28 2.24
CA PHE A 171 -11.37 -9.92 1.77
C PHE A 171 -11.94 -8.73 2.52
N ALA A 172 -11.21 -8.15 3.47
CA ALA A 172 -11.65 -7.03 4.26
C ALA A 172 -10.88 -5.75 3.93
N GLY A 173 -11.57 -4.61 4.02
CA GLY A 173 -10.98 -3.30 3.84
C GLY A 173 -11.50 -2.29 4.84
N GLN A 174 -10.74 -1.22 5.04
CA GLN A 174 -11.08 -0.13 5.96
C GLN A 174 -10.75 1.21 5.31
N VAL A 175 -11.53 2.23 5.64
CA VAL A 175 -11.30 3.62 5.23
C VAL A 175 -11.64 4.54 6.40
N SER A 176 -10.82 5.55 6.61
CA SER A 176 -11.07 6.64 7.55
C SER A 176 -10.41 7.94 7.07
N VAL A 177 -10.80 9.04 7.69
CA VAL A 177 -10.16 10.35 7.53
C VAL A 177 -9.61 10.78 8.88
N PHE A 178 -8.31 11.04 8.91
CA PHE A 178 -7.64 11.62 10.07
C PHE A 178 -7.29 13.08 9.76
N ALA A 179 -7.88 13.99 10.53
CA ALA A 179 -7.76 15.42 10.26
C ALA A 179 -7.59 16.21 11.57
N PRO A 180 -6.95 17.39 11.53
CA PRO A 180 -6.84 18.27 12.69
C PRO A 180 -8.20 18.56 13.32
N GLY A 181 -8.27 18.46 14.64
CA GLY A 181 -9.51 18.66 15.42
C GLY A 181 -10.41 17.42 15.55
N GLY A 182 -10.04 16.32 14.90
CA GLY A 182 -10.65 14.99 15.06
C GLY A 182 -9.66 13.99 15.65
N PRO A 183 -10.08 12.72 15.80
CA PRO A 183 -9.14 11.64 16.12
C PRO A 183 -8.09 11.50 15.02
N LEU A 184 -6.84 11.25 15.41
CA LEU A 184 -5.72 11.02 14.52
C LEU A 184 -5.39 9.54 14.43
N TYR A 185 -4.52 9.16 13.50
CA TYR A 185 -4.19 7.75 13.25
C TYR A 185 -3.69 7.03 14.52
N ARG A 186 -2.82 7.69 15.30
CA ARG A 186 -2.28 7.13 16.53
C ARG A 186 -3.26 7.05 17.70
N ASP A 187 -4.40 7.73 17.64
CA ASP A 187 -5.48 7.54 18.61
C ASP A 187 -6.17 6.18 18.42
N VAL A 188 -6.11 5.63 17.20
CA VAL A 188 -6.72 4.34 16.84
C VAL A 188 -5.69 3.21 16.83
N PHE A 189 -4.49 3.51 16.36
CA PHE A 189 -3.37 2.58 16.22
C PHE A 189 -2.13 3.16 16.91
N PRO A 190 -2.06 3.11 18.26
CA PRO A 190 -1.00 3.79 19.02
C PRO A 190 0.39 3.24 18.72
N GLU A 191 0.50 1.92 18.54
CA GLU A 191 1.77 1.23 18.33
C GLU A 191 1.79 0.48 16.99
N ARG A 192 2.95 0.50 16.37
CA ARG A 192 3.18 -0.27 15.15
C ARG A 192 3.25 -1.76 15.49
N PRO A 193 2.52 -2.64 14.77
CA PRO A 193 2.63 -4.09 14.97
C PRO A 193 4.07 -4.58 14.83
N GLU A 194 4.43 -5.58 15.65
CA GLU A 194 5.73 -6.24 15.55
C GLU A 194 5.85 -7.01 14.21
N PRO A 195 7.09 -7.17 13.70
CA PRO A 195 7.33 -7.93 12.49
C PRO A 195 6.78 -9.36 12.60
N GLY A 196 5.96 -9.76 11.62
CA GLY A 196 5.33 -11.09 11.59
C GLY A 196 4.04 -11.21 12.38
N GLU A 197 3.64 -10.22 13.16
CA GLU A 197 2.35 -10.23 13.89
C GLU A 197 1.15 -10.17 12.95
N VAL A 198 1.27 -9.36 11.90
CA VAL A 198 0.24 -9.25 10.84
C VAL A 198 0.85 -9.62 9.50
N PRO A 199 0.27 -10.58 8.77
CA PRO A 199 0.79 -10.95 7.45
C PRO A 199 0.64 -9.80 6.45
N SER A 200 1.64 -9.60 5.60
CA SER A 200 1.55 -8.65 4.48
C SER A 200 0.51 -9.09 3.45
N CYS A 201 0.04 -8.15 2.61
CA CYS A 201 -0.85 -8.48 1.48
C CYS A 201 -0.22 -9.50 0.52
N ALA A 202 1.11 -9.51 0.37
CA ALA A 202 1.82 -10.48 -0.45
C ALA A 202 1.77 -11.89 0.14
N GLN A 203 1.77 -12.01 1.47
CA GLN A 203 1.71 -13.30 2.17
C GLN A 203 0.27 -13.81 2.33
N ALA A 204 -0.67 -12.91 2.64
CA ALA A 204 -2.06 -13.25 2.92
C ALA A 204 -2.94 -13.37 1.67
N GLY A 205 -2.49 -12.80 0.55
CA GLY A 205 -3.30 -12.60 -0.64
C GLY A 205 -4.32 -11.47 -0.49
N VAL A 206 -4.88 -11.01 -1.61
CA VAL A 206 -5.91 -9.98 -1.64
C VAL A 206 -6.84 -10.22 -2.83
N LEU A 207 -8.14 -10.09 -2.62
CA LEU A 207 -9.13 -10.11 -3.69
C LEU A 207 -8.92 -8.87 -4.58
N GLY A 208 -8.60 -9.07 -5.87
CA GLY A 208 -8.15 -7.99 -6.76
C GLY A 208 -9.10 -6.80 -6.93
N VAL A 209 -10.42 -7.00 -6.81
CA VAL A 209 -11.41 -5.92 -6.84
C VAL A 209 -11.48 -5.11 -5.53
N LEU A 210 -11.04 -5.67 -4.41
CA LEU A 210 -11.15 -5.01 -3.09
C LEU A 210 -10.42 -3.67 -3.03
N PRO A 211 -9.16 -3.53 -3.53
CA PRO A 211 -8.52 -2.21 -3.63
C PRO A 211 -9.31 -1.22 -4.47
N GLY A 212 -10.02 -1.69 -5.52
CA GLY A 212 -10.92 -0.87 -6.33
C GLY A 212 -12.06 -0.27 -5.50
N ILE A 213 -12.70 -1.08 -4.66
CA ILE A 213 -13.78 -0.63 -3.76
C ILE A 213 -13.24 0.39 -2.74
N ILE A 214 -12.19 0.01 -2.00
CA ILE A 214 -11.63 0.84 -0.93
C ILE A 214 -11.02 2.12 -1.47
N GLY A 215 -10.24 2.07 -2.55
CA GLY A 215 -9.65 3.28 -3.14
C GLY A 215 -10.69 4.21 -3.77
N SER A 216 -11.81 3.68 -4.27
CA SER A 216 -12.94 4.53 -4.71
C SER A 216 -13.60 5.25 -3.53
N LEU A 217 -13.76 4.58 -2.39
CA LEU A 217 -14.22 5.21 -1.15
C LEU A 217 -13.22 6.28 -0.67
N MET A 218 -11.91 6.00 -0.72
CA MET A 218 -10.88 7.00 -0.41
C MET A 218 -10.96 8.22 -1.33
N ALA A 219 -11.16 8.01 -2.63
CA ALA A 219 -11.35 9.11 -3.59
C ALA A 219 -12.60 9.94 -3.29
N ALA A 220 -13.70 9.29 -2.88
CA ALA A 220 -14.91 9.98 -2.46
C ALA A 220 -14.68 10.84 -1.21
N GLU A 221 -13.93 10.33 -0.22
CA GLU A 221 -13.54 11.10 0.97
C GLU A 221 -12.67 12.31 0.60
N ALA A 222 -11.71 12.12 -0.30
CA ALA A 222 -10.88 13.22 -0.80
C ALA A 222 -11.71 14.31 -1.49
N ILE A 223 -12.63 13.92 -2.37
CA ILE A 223 -13.51 14.87 -3.07
C ILE A 223 -14.39 15.63 -2.07
N LYS A 224 -14.94 14.97 -1.04
CA LYS A 224 -15.71 15.65 0.02
C LYS A 224 -14.88 16.67 0.78
N LEU A 225 -13.67 16.30 1.21
CA LEU A 225 -12.76 17.19 1.91
C LEU A 225 -12.38 18.43 1.10
N LEU A 226 -12.00 18.20 -0.17
CA LEU A 226 -11.50 19.26 -1.06
C LEU A 226 -12.60 20.18 -1.56
N SER A 227 -13.79 19.65 -1.83
CA SER A 227 -14.94 20.41 -2.30
C SER A 227 -15.74 21.10 -1.19
N GLY A 228 -15.61 20.59 0.05
CA GLY A 228 -16.44 21.01 1.18
C GLY A 228 -17.88 20.48 1.13
N VAL A 229 -18.15 19.48 0.27
CA VAL A 229 -19.49 18.91 0.08
C VAL A 229 -19.60 17.57 0.82
N GLY A 230 -20.70 17.38 1.55
CA GLY A 230 -20.99 16.15 2.29
C GLY A 230 -20.27 16.07 3.65
N GLU A 231 -20.28 14.88 4.25
CA GLU A 231 -19.69 14.61 5.56
C GLU A 231 -18.51 13.64 5.41
N PRO A 232 -17.26 14.10 5.56
CA PRO A 232 -16.09 13.21 5.57
C PRO A 232 -16.12 12.24 6.76
N LEU A 233 -15.42 11.11 6.64
CA LEU A 233 -15.27 10.08 7.69
C LEU A 233 -14.35 10.52 8.86
N VAL A 234 -14.33 11.79 9.21
CA VAL A 234 -13.60 12.27 10.39
C VAL A 234 -14.27 11.75 11.65
N GLY A 235 -13.53 11.05 12.51
CA GLY A 235 -14.06 10.41 13.72
C GLY A 235 -14.87 9.14 13.44
N ARG A 236 -14.79 8.59 12.23
CA ARG A 236 -15.50 7.38 11.81
C ARG A 236 -14.57 6.48 11.00
N LEU A 237 -14.62 5.18 11.24
CA LEU A 237 -13.94 4.17 10.45
C LEU A 237 -14.99 3.30 9.76
N LEU A 238 -14.92 3.25 8.43
CA LEU A 238 -15.75 2.37 7.63
C LEU A 238 -15.01 1.06 7.39
N SER A 239 -15.59 -0.05 7.83
CA SER A 239 -15.08 -1.41 7.59
C SER A 239 -15.95 -2.11 6.55
N VAL A 240 -15.32 -2.74 5.57
CA VAL A 240 -15.96 -3.40 4.43
C VAL A 240 -15.55 -4.87 4.40
N ASP A 241 -16.53 -5.77 4.37
CA ASP A 241 -16.34 -7.20 4.09
C ASP A 241 -16.81 -7.49 2.66
N ALA A 242 -15.88 -7.75 1.76
CA ALA A 242 -16.17 -7.95 0.34
C ALA A 242 -16.86 -9.29 0.04
N LEU A 243 -16.79 -10.29 0.93
CA LEU A 243 -17.50 -11.57 0.71
C LEU A 243 -18.98 -11.45 1.01
N THR A 244 -19.34 -10.67 2.02
CA THR A 244 -20.74 -10.50 2.44
C THR A 244 -21.33 -9.17 2.01
N MET A 245 -20.50 -8.27 1.43
CA MET A 245 -20.83 -6.89 1.06
C MET A 245 -21.42 -6.10 2.25
N ARG A 246 -20.91 -6.39 3.44
CA ARG A 246 -21.32 -5.66 4.65
C ARG A 246 -20.40 -4.48 4.89
N PHE A 247 -21.03 -3.35 5.13
CA PHE A 247 -20.38 -2.11 5.56
C PHE A 247 -20.72 -1.89 7.04
N ARG A 248 -19.71 -1.63 7.85
CA ARG A 248 -19.86 -1.30 9.27
C ARG A 248 -19.14 0.00 9.56
N GLU A 249 -19.82 0.91 10.23
CA GLU A 249 -19.21 2.14 10.70
C GLU A 249 -18.88 2.00 12.19
N LEU A 250 -17.67 2.38 12.57
CA LEU A 250 -17.18 2.43 13.94
C LEU A 250 -16.87 3.89 14.27
N ARG A 251 -17.35 4.35 15.43
CA ARG A 251 -17.02 5.69 15.92
C ARG A 251 -15.60 5.68 16.49
N LEU A 252 -14.80 6.66 16.09
CA LEU A 252 -13.47 6.92 16.60
C LEU A 252 -13.51 8.09 17.59
N VAL A 253 -12.69 8.01 18.63
CA VAL A 253 -12.56 9.06 19.65
C VAL A 253 -11.08 9.36 19.83
N ALA A 254 -10.74 10.66 19.92
CA ALA A 254 -9.38 11.07 20.23
C ALA A 254 -9.01 10.66 21.66
N ASP A 255 -7.77 10.22 21.85
CA ASP A 255 -7.21 9.97 23.17
C ASP A 255 -6.66 11.29 23.75
N PRO A 256 -7.28 11.85 24.79
CA PRO A 256 -6.85 13.11 25.36
C PRO A 256 -5.51 13.03 26.11
N GLU A 257 -5.05 11.81 26.42
CA GLU A 257 -3.80 11.58 27.14
C GLU A 257 -2.62 11.29 26.19
N ARG A 258 -2.90 11.03 24.90
CA ARG A 258 -1.86 10.77 23.92
C ARG A 258 -1.04 12.03 23.65
N PRO A 259 0.29 11.97 23.84
CA PRO A 259 1.15 13.10 23.46
C PRO A 259 1.12 13.29 21.93
N PRO A 260 1.10 14.55 21.45
CA PRO A 260 1.18 14.83 20.03
C PRO A 260 2.56 14.40 19.47
N VAL A 261 2.56 13.98 18.20
CA VAL A 261 3.81 13.74 17.48
C VAL A 261 4.43 15.08 17.11
N THR A 262 5.71 15.26 17.47
CA THR A 262 6.42 16.54 17.27
C THR A 262 7.60 16.46 16.31
N ASP A 263 8.09 15.26 16.03
CA ASP A 263 9.19 15.01 15.09
C ASP A 263 9.11 13.62 14.47
N LEU A 264 9.93 13.37 13.46
CA LEU A 264 10.03 12.10 12.75
C LEU A 264 11.26 11.26 13.12
N SER A 265 11.90 11.54 14.25
CA SER A 265 13.13 10.84 14.69
C SER A 265 12.92 9.33 14.86
N ALA A 266 11.73 8.92 15.32
CA ALA A 266 11.35 7.51 15.44
C ALA A 266 11.33 6.75 14.10
N HIS A 267 11.36 7.46 12.98
CA HIS A 267 11.40 6.90 11.62
C HIS A 267 12.80 6.96 10.97
N ALA A 268 13.79 7.61 11.59
CA ALA A 268 15.11 7.86 10.99
C ALA A 268 15.89 6.57 10.70
N ASP A 269 15.77 5.56 11.58
CA ASP A 269 16.48 4.28 11.46
C ASP A 269 15.63 3.17 10.81
N GLN A 270 14.46 3.52 10.29
CA GLN A 270 13.58 2.55 9.65
C GLN A 270 14.03 2.28 8.21
N ALA A 271 15.13 1.52 8.07
CA ALA A 271 15.33 0.76 6.84
C ALA A 271 14.07 -0.10 6.60
N PRO A 272 13.63 -0.28 5.33
CA PRO A 272 12.50 -1.16 5.04
C PRO A 272 12.82 -2.54 5.61
N ARG A 273 11.98 -2.97 6.56
CA ARG A 273 12.10 -4.34 7.07
C ARG A 273 11.68 -5.29 5.93
N PRO A 274 12.22 -6.51 5.85
CA PRO A 274 11.90 -7.47 4.79
C PRO A 274 10.39 -7.68 4.57
N ASP A 275 9.58 -7.49 5.62
CA ASP A 275 8.12 -7.63 5.58
C ASP A 275 7.41 -6.40 4.97
N ASP A 276 8.09 -5.28 4.85
CA ASP A 276 7.59 -4.04 4.22
C ASP A 276 7.76 -4.05 2.68
N ALA A 277 8.51 -5.03 2.14
CA ALA A 277 8.76 -5.15 0.71
C ALA A 277 7.69 -6.01 0.04
N GLY A 278 6.69 -5.36 -0.54
CA GLY A 278 5.67 -6.00 -1.40
C GLY A 278 6.17 -6.50 -2.76
N ALA A 279 7.48 -6.64 -2.98
CA ALA A 279 8.05 -7.11 -4.23
C ALA A 279 9.03 -8.28 -4.00
N PRO A 280 8.97 -9.34 -4.83
CA PRO A 280 10.00 -10.37 -4.85
C PRO A 280 11.21 -9.84 -5.60
N GLY A 281 12.17 -9.21 -4.91
CA GLY A 281 13.33 -8.69 -5.65
C GLY A 281 14.51 -8.12 -4.89
N SER A 282 14.50 -8.05 -3.57
CA SER A 282 15.70 -7.68 -2.82
C SER A 282 15.89 -8.58 -1.61
N ALA A 283 16.51 -9.73 -1.84
CA ALA A 283 17.10 -10.53 -0.79
C ALA A 283 18.41 -9.86 -0.33
N GLU A 284 18.31 -8.81 0.48
CA GLU A 284 19.43 -8.40 1.33
C GLU A 284 19.29 -9.09 2.69
N ALA A 285 20.38 -9.67 3.09
CA ALA A 285 20.57 -10.59 4.18
C ALA A 285 19.85 -10.22 5.48
N CYS A 286 18.86 -11.05 5.86
CA CYS A 286 18.49 -11.20 7.24
C CYS A 286 19.68 -11.86 7.96
N GLY A 287 20.25 -11.19 8.95
CA GLY A 287 21.42 -11.67 9.70
C GLY A 287 21.16 -13.03 10.34
N ALA A 288 22.13 -13.92 10.22
CA ALA A 288 22.12 -15.29 10.69
C ALA A 288 21.85 -15.39 12.20
N ALA A 289 20.60 -15.70 12.55
CA ALA A 289 20.26 -16.35 13.78
C ALA A 289 19.98 -17.83 13.45
N GLY A 290 20.77 -18.72 14.00
CA GLY A 290 20.89 -20.16 13.84
C GLY A 290 19.95 -20.88 12.88
N GLY A 291 20.51 -21.44 11.81
CA GLY A 291 19.83 -22.37 10.91
C GLY A 291 19.28 -21.78 9.60
N GLU A 292 19.53 -20.53 9.28
CA GLU A 292 19.16 -19.91 7.99
C GLU A 292 20.38 -19.81 7.08
N ILE A 293 20.19 -20.04 5.79
CA ILE A 293 21.24 -19.88 4.77
C ILE A 293 20.79 -18.84 3.72
N ALA A 294 21.74 -18.04 3.25
CA ALA A 294 21.47 -17.08 2.18
C ALA A 294 21.26 -17.80 0.83
N PRO A 295 20.48 -17.24 -0.11
CA PRO A 295 20.32 -17.82 -1.46
C PRO A 295 21.64 -18.04 -2.20
N THR A 296 22.62 -17.15 -2.02
CA THR A 296 23.96 -17.27 -2.57
C THR A 296 24.74 -18.45 -1.99
N GLU A 297 24.57 -18.70 -0.71
CA GLU A 297 25.17 -19.83 -0.01
C GLU A 297 24.55 -21.16 -0.45
N LEU A 298 23.20 -21.21 -0.59
CA LEU A 298 22.53 -22.37 -1.16
C LEU A 298 23.03 -22.65 -2.57
N THR A 299 23.18 -21.62 -3.41
CA THR A 299 23.73 -21.77 -4.77
C THR A 299 25.13 -22.38 -4.75
N ALA A 300 25.99 -21.93 -3.82
CA ALA A 300 27.34 -22.48 -3.65
C ALA A 300 27.33 -23.95 -3.18
N LEU A 301 26.42 -24.31 -2.26
CA LEU A 301 26.24 -25.69 -1.81
C LEU A 301 25.75 -26.60 -2.93
N LEU A 302 24.82 -26.14 -3.76
CA LEU A 302 24.30 -26.91 -4.89
C LEU A 302 25.34 -27.07 -6.04
N ALA A 303 26.29 -26.15 -6.17
CA ALA A 303 27.37 -26.23 -7.14
C ALA A 303 28.48 -27.25 -6.77
N ASP A 304 28.57 -27.65 -5.50
CA ASP A 304 29.52 -28.67 -5.02
C ASP A 304 28.84 -30.05 -5.04
N PRO A 305 29.25 -30.99 -5.93
CA PRO A 305 28.57 -32.28 -6.05
C PRO A 305 28.58 -33.13 -4.76
N ALA A 306 29.64 -33.03 -3.95
CA ALA A 306 29.76 -33.79 -2.70
C ALA A 306 28.79 -33.26 -1.62
N ARG A 307 28.69 -31.93 -1.52
CA ARG A 307 27.76 -31.28 -0.60
C ARG A 307 26.30 -31.41 -1.07
N ALA A 308 26.06 -31.22 -2.37
CA ALA A 308 24.75 -31.36 -2.96
C ALA A 308 24.10 -32.74 -2.68
N ALA A 309 24.89 -33.81 -2.77
CA ALA A 309 24.41 -35.17 -2.52
C ALA A 309 23.87 -35.42 -1.09
N SER A 310 24.30 -34.63 -0.12
CA SER A 310 23.80 -34.69 1.27
C SER A 310 22.61 -33.78 1.55
N LEU A 311 22.16 -33.00 0.56
CA LEU A 311 21.04 -32.09 0.74
C LEU A 311 19.70 -32.70 0.35
N THR A 312 18.67 -32.33 1.07
CA THR A 312 17.26 -32.47 0.67
C THR A 312 16.63 -31.10 0.64
N LEU A 313 16.12 -30.68 -0.51
CA LEU A 313 15.33 -29.46 -0.63
C LEU A 313 13.86 -29.78 -0.36
N LEU A 314 13.21 -28.99 0.47
CA LEU A 314 11.78 -29.05 0.75
C LEU A 314 11.14 -27.72 0.39
N ASP A 315 10.41 -27.70 -0.72
CA ASP A 315 9.60 -26.57 -1.15
C ASP A 315 8.25 -26.62 -0.44
N VAL A 316 7.99 -25.65 0.42
CA VAL A 316 6.73 -25.59 1.20
C VAL A 316 5.74 -24.57 0.62
N ARG A 317 5.96 -24.17 -0.63
CA ARG A 317 5.05 -23.29 -1.38
C ARG A 317 3.89 -24.06 -1.97
N GLU A 318 2.91 -23.32 -2.51
CA GLU A 318 1.78 -23.92 -3.22
C GLU A 318 2.19 -24.48 -4.60
N ASP A 319 1.41 -25.41 -5.14
CA ASP A 319 1.67 -26.05 -6.44
C ASP A 319 1.88 -25.07 -7.58
N TRP A 320 1.09 -23.99 -7.61
CA TRP A 320 1.17 -22.96 -8.64
C TRP A 320 2.44 -22.12 -8.53
N GLU A 321 2.94 -21.86 -7.32
CA GLU A 321 4.20 -21.12 -7.09
C GLU A 321 5.40 -21.92 -7.61
N ARG A 322 5.40 -23.23 -7.35
CA ARG A 322 6.45 -24.12 -7.84
C ARG A 322 6.44 -24.23 -9.38
N ARG A 323 5.28 -24.20 -10.02
CA ARG A 323 5.15 -24.19 -11.49
C ARG A 323 5.74 -22.93 -12.12
N LEU A 324 5.62 -21.79 -11.46
CA LEU A 324 6.15 -20.52 -11.97
C LEU A 324 7.68 -20.46 -11.85
N ARG A 325 8.22 -20.84 -10.72
CA ARG A 325 9.66 -20.86 -10.45
C ARG A 325 9.97 -21.91 -9.39
N ARG A 326 11.07 -22.59 -9.52
CA ARG A 326 11.62 -23.51 -8.51
C ARG A 326 13.13 -23.30 -8.39
N VAL A 327 13.70 -23.75 -7.27
CA VAL A 327 15.15 -23.86 -7.15
C VAL A 327 15.62 -24.97 -8.10
N GLU A 328 16.52 -24.64 -9.01
CA GLU A 328 17.14 -25.63 -9.89
C GLU A 328 18.22 -26.37 -9.10
N ALA A 329 18.02 -27.65 -8.89
CA ALA A 329 18.94 -28.48 -8.17
C ALA A 329 19.49 -29.60 -9.06
N PRO A 330 20.77 -30.02 -8.86
CA PRO A 330 21.34 -31.21 -9.51
C PRO A 330 20.48 -32.46 -9.23
N ALA A 331 20.49 -33.42 -10.13
CA ALA A 331 19.74 -34.69 -10.00
C ALA A 331 20.14 -35.53 -8.75
N THR A 332 21.27 -35.25 -8.14
CA THR A 332 21.74 -35.86 -6.90
C THR A 332 21.06 -35.35 -5.65
N VAL A 333 20.42 -34.19 -5.72
CA VAL A 333 19.69 -33.57 -4.62
C VAL A 333 18.26 -34.11 -4.58
N ALA A 334 17.81 -34.52 -3.41
CA ALA A 334 16.41 -34.89 -3.22
C ALA A 334 15.57 -33.59 -3.18
N ASP A 335 14.81 -33.35 -4.23
CA ASP A 335 13.92 -32.17 -4.36
C ASP A 335 12.47 -32.59 -4.08
N ARG A 336 11.96 -32.21 -2.93
CA ARG A 336 10.61 -32.53 -2.45
C ARG A 336 9.76 -31.29 -2.46
N HIS A 337 8.49 -31.45 -2.85
CA HIS A 337 7.48 -30.40 -2.77
C HIS A 337 6.31 -30.89 -1.91
N VAL A 338 6.07 -30.17 -0.83
CA VAL A 338 4.97 -30.42 0.10
C VAL A 338 4.50 -29.08 0.64
N PRO A 339 3.29 -28.62 0.28
CA PRO A 339 2.74 -27.37 0.81
C PRO A 339 2.74 -27.31 2.32
N LEU A 340 2.94 -26.12 2.89
CA LEU A 340 3.13 -25.90 4.31
C LEU A 340 2.07 -26.61 5.18
N GLU A 341 0.80 -26.49 4.82
CA GLU A 341 -0.29 -27.10 5.62
C GLU A 341 -0.18 -28.63 5.70
N ALA A 342 0.30 -29.28 4.64
CA ALA A 342 0.55 -30.72 4.64
C ALA A 342 1.77 -31.07 5.51
N VAL A 343 2.83 -30.25 5.51
CA VAL A 343 3.97 -30.43 6.42
C VAL A 343 3.54 -30.28 7.86
N LEU A 344 2.72 -29.29 8.19
CA LEU A 344 2.22 -29.04 9.54
C LEU A 344 1.25 -30.14 10.03
N ALA A 345 0.53 -30.79 9.12
CA ALA A 345 -0.36 -31.90 9.45
C ALA A 345 0.40 -33.17 9.86
N GLU A 346 1.55 -33.46 9.21
CA GLU A 346 2.36 -34.66 9.46
C GLU A 346 3.86 -34.34 9.49
N PRO A 347 4.37 -33.55 10.46
CA PRO A 347 5.75 -33.06 10.46
C PRO A 347 6.79 -34.19 10.43
N ALA A 348 6.58 -35.23 11.20
CA ALA A 348 7.50 -36.36 11.32
C ALA A 348 7.72 -37.11 9.98
N ALA A 349 6.74 -37.08 9.06
CA ALA A 349 6.85 -37.70 7.74
C ALA A 349 7.81 -36.92 6.81
N HIS A 350 8.14 -35.72 7.18
CA HIS A 350 8.94 -34.80 6.38
C HIS A 350 10.33 -34.52 6.96
N ALA A 351 10.63 -35.07 8.15
CA ALA A 351 11.94 -34.98 8.78
C ALA A 351 13.06 -35.53 7.85
N PRO A 352 14.26 -34.96 7.90
CA PRO A 352 15.39 -35.46 7.12
C PRO A 352 15.82 -36.86 7.63
N GLY A 353 16.31 -37.70 6.73
CA GLY A 353 17.01 -38.90 7.11
C GLY A 353 18.31 -38.59 7.87
N GLN A 354 18.83 -39.54 8.66
CA GLN A 354 19.96 -39.35 9.61
C GLN A 354 21.23 -38.78 8.95
N ASP A 355 21.40 -38.93 7.63
CA ASP A 355 22.61 -38.52 6.89
C ASP A 355 22.37 -37.35 5.91
N ARG A 356 21.25 -36.64 6.03
CA ARG A 356 20.92 -35.53 5.10
C ARG A 356 20.54 -34.24 5.82
N VAL A 357 20.98 -33.12 5.24
CA VAL A 357 20.61 -31.78 5.69
C VAL A 357 19.34 -31.36 4.93
N LEU A 358 18.29 -31.02 5.67
CA LEU A 358 17.03 -30.49 5.12
C LEU A 358 17.13 -28.99 4.95
N VAL A 359 16.98 -28.51 3.73
CA VAL A 359 16.85 -27.10 3.41
C VAL A 359 15.39 -26.84 3.04
N VAL A 360 14.68 -26.16 3.91
CA VAL A 360 13.26 -25.77 3.69
C VAL A 360 13.22 -24.38 3.06
N TYR A 361 12.48 -24.22 1.99
CA TYR A 361 12.38 -22.90 1.33
C TYR A 361 10.93 -22.52 0.96
N CYS A 362 10.70 -21.20 0.92
CA CYS A 362 9.46 -20.60 0.44
C CYS A 362 9.78 -19.29 -0.30
N ALA A 363 8.77 -18.46 -0.58
CA ALA A 363 8.96 -17.20 -1.30
C ALA A 363 9.66 -16.11 -0.46
N ALA A 364 9.37 -16.02 0.85
CA ALA A 364 9.78 -14.91 1.72
C ALA A 364 10.24 -15.31 3.12
N GLY A 365 10.60 -16.59 3.36
CA GLY A 365 11.14 -17.07 4.63
C GLY A 365 10.10 -17.50 5.68
N ALA A 366 8.97 -16.80 5.83
CA ALA A 366 8.02 -17.05 6.92
C ALA A 366 7.41 -18.48 6.93
N ARG A 367 7.02 -19.02 5.77
CA ARG A 367 6.48 -20.38 5.66
C ARG A 367 7.56 -21.45 5.92
N SER A 368 8.76 -21.22 5.40
CA SER A 368 9.89 -22.15 5.62
C SER A 368 10.35 -22.16 7.07
N ALA A 369 10.33 -21.04 7.79
CA ALA A 369 10.59 -20.98 9.22
C ALA A 369 9.58 -21.82 10.01
N ARG A 370 8.27 -21.65 9.76
CA ARG A 370 7.21 -22.44 10.39
C ARG A 370 7.35 -23.95 10.13
N ALA A 371 7.68 -24.32 8.89
CA ALA A 371 7.91 -25.71 8.54
C ALA A 371 9.16 -26.29 9.21
N ARG A 372 10.28 -25.53 9.26
CA ARG A 372 11.50 -25.91 9.99
C ARG A 372 11.23 -26.17 11.46
N ASP A 373 10.49 -25.29 12.12
CA ASP A 373 10.21 -25.38 13.55
C ASP A 373 9.27 -26.54 13.89
N ALA A 374 8.52 -27.05 12.90
CA ALA A 374 7.62 -28.18 13.05
C ALA A 374 8.28 -29.53 12.79
N VAL A 375 9.26 -29.63 11.88
CA VAL A 375 9.96 -30.85 11.43
C VAL A 375 11.16 -31.16 12.30
#